data_2fca2259ed22ac0f7609d537d1f91c6d
#
_entry.id   2fca2259ed22ac0f7609d537d1f91c6d
#
_cell.length_a   1.000
_cell.length_b   1.000
_cell.length_c   1.000
_cell.angle_alpha   90.00
_cell.angle_beta   90.00
_cell.angle_gamma   90.00
#
_symmetry.space_group_name_H-M   'P 1'
#
loop_
_entity.id
_entity.type
_entity.pdbx_description
1 polymer ?
#
loop_
_entity_poly.entity_id
_entity_poly.type
_entity_poly.pdbx_seq_one_letter_code
_entity_poly.pdbx_strand_id
1 'polypeptide(L)'
;DGVHGEKAFVDHAKAAGVDGVLVVDYPPEECEEFAADLRARDMDLIFLLAPTSTDARMALVGRLATGYVYYVSLKGVTGAGHLDTDAVAAMLPRIRKHIAIPVGVGFGIRDAETAKGVGIGADAVVIGSKIIQIAEQASAKEVGPAVGAFLKDIRNALDTLPPL
;
A
#
# COMPACT_ATOMS: atom_id res chain seq x y z
N ASP A 1 -1.68 13.79 -26.64
CA ASP A 1 -0.63 12.78 -26.85
C ASP A 1 -0.39 11.84 -25.64
N GLY A 2 -1.36 11.76 -24.67
CA GLY A 2 -1.23 10.94 -23.47
C GLY A 2 -1.11 9.43 -23.76
N VAL A 3 -1.94 8.91 -24.66
CA VAL A 3 -2.07 7.45 -24.92
C VAL A 3 -0.77 6.81 -25.45
N HIS A 4 -0.04 7.50 -26.34
CA HIS A 4 1.23 6.98 -26.85
C HIS A 4 2.34 6.99 -25.79
N GLY A 5 2.30 7.96 -24.87
CA GLY A 5 3.24 8.03 -23.75
C GLY A 5 3.03 6.91 -22.73
N GLU A 6 1.78 6.57 -22.42
CA GLU A 6 1.43 5.50 -21.48
C GLU A 6 1.88 4.14 -21.98
N LYS A 7 1.60 3.82 -23.24
CA LYS A 7 2.00 2.54 -23.84
C LYS A 7 3.51 2.37 -23.87
N ALA A 8 4.25 3.41 -24.23
CA ALA A 8 5.71 3.40 -24.20
C ALA A 8 6.24 3.24 -22.76
N PHE A 9 5.61 3.88 -21.78
CA PHE A 9 5.93 3.71 -20.37
C PHE A 9 5.74 2.26 -19.92
N VAL A 10 4.61 1.65 -20.25
CA VAL A 10 4.32 0.25 -19.87
C VAL A 10 5.34 -0.72 -20.49
N ASP A 11 5.70 -0.52 -21.76
CA ASP A 11 6.72 -1.34 -22.43
C ASP A 11 8.08 -1.21 -21.76
N HIS A 12 8.52 0.00 -21.45
CA HIS A 12 9.78 0.24 -20.75
C HIS A 12 9.79 -0.33 -19.33
N ALA A 13 8.69 -0.14 -18.59
CA ALA A 13 8.56 -0.68 -17.24
C ALA A 13 8.66 -2.21 -17.25
N LYS A 14 7.97 -2.88 -18.17
CA LYS A 14 8.05 -4.33 -18.32
C LYS A 14 9.46 -4.80 -18.67
N ALA A 15 10.11 -4.13 -19.62
CA ALA A 15 11.48 -4.44 -20.00
C ALA A 15 12.47 -4.26 -18.85
N ALA A 16 12.20 -3.31 -17.93
CA ALA A 16 12.99 -3.07 -16.73
C ALA A 16 12.71 -4.06 -15.58
N GLY A 17 11.75 -4.97 -15.74
CA GLY A 17 11.40 -5.96 -14.73
C GLY A 17 10.39 -5.49 -13.68
N VAL A 18 9.61 -4.46 -13.97
CA VAL A 18 8.54 -3.98 -13.07
C VAL A 18 7.37 -4.96 -13.09
N ASP A 19 6.89 -5.34 -11.91
CA ASP A 19 5.76 -6.26 -11.74
C ASP A 19 4.41 -5.56 -11.58
N GLY A 20 4.40 -4.31 -11.14
CA GLY A 20 3.19 -3.54 -10.96
C GLY A 20 3.44 -2.04 -10.88
N VAL A 21 2.40 -1.27 -11.12
CA VAL A 21 2.44 0.19 -11.10
C VAL A 21 1.43 0.72 -10.10
N LEU A 22 1.89 1.54 -9.17
CA LEU A 22 1.05 2.26 -8.22
C LEU A 22 0.66 3.62 -8.80
N VAL A 23 -0.64 3.87 -8.92
CA VAL A 23 -1.16 5.16 -9.39
C VAL A 23 -1.73 5.95 -8.21
N VAL A 24 -1.32 7.22 -8.10
CA VAL A 24 -1.69 8.09 -6.99
C VAL A 24 -2.75 9.10 -7.43
N ASP A 25 -2.50 9.88 -8.46
CA ASP A 25 -3.33 11.00 -8.90
C ASP A 25 -4.03 10.74 -10.24
N TYR A 26 -4.24 9.47 -10.58
CA TYR A 26 -4.91 9.10 -11.82
C TYR A 26 -6.34 8.65 -11.52
N PRO A 27 -7.36 9.36 -12.06
CA PRO A 27 -8.75 9.01 -11.82
C PRO A 27 -9.05 7.58 -12.33
N PRO A 28 -9.64 6.70 -11.52
CA PRO A 28 -9.97 5.35 -11.97
C PRO A 28 -10.83 5.30 -13.23
N GLU A 29 -11.67 6.33 -13.43
CA GLU A 29 -12.53 6.46 -14.60
C GLU A 29 -11.75 6.61 -15.92
N GLU A 30 -10.49 7.06 -15.85
CA GLU A 30 -9.61 7.26 -17.01
C GLU A 30 -8.58 6.11 -17.15
N CYS A 31 -8.59 5.13 -16.23
CA CYS A 31 -7.57 4.09 -16.17
C CYS A 31 -7.88 2.83 -16.99
N GLU A 32 -9.01 2.72 -17.69
CA GLU A 32 -9.42 1.48 -18.35
C GLU A 32 -8.42 1.01 -19.41
N GLU A 33 -7.96 1.91 -20.28
CA GLU A 33 -6.96 1.59 -21.30
C GLU A 33 -5.60 1.23 -20.67
N PHE A 34 -5.18 2.03 -19.70
CA PHE A 34 -3.93 1.79 -18.97
C PHE A 34 -3.96 0.45 -18.21
N ALA A 35 -5.08 0.11 -17.58
CA ALA A 35 -5.29 -1.18 -16.93
C ALA A 35 -5.20 -2.33 -17.92
N ALA A 36 -5.79 -2.18 -19.11
CA ALA A 36 -5.73 -3.18 -20.16
C ALA A 36 -4.31 -3.39 -20.69
N ASP A 37 -3.56 -2.30 -20.89
CA ASP A 37 -2.16 -2.34 -21.34
C ASP A 37 -1.24 -3.03 -20.32
N LEU A 38 -1.40 -2.75 -19.03
CA LEU A 38 -0.66 -3.41 -17.96
C LEU A 38 -0.99 -4.91 -17.92
N ARG A 39 -2.28 -5.24 -17.94
CA ARG A 39 -2.74 -6.64 -17.90
C ARG A 39 -2.22 -7.46 -19.10
N ALA A 40 -2.18 -6.86 -20.28
CA ALA A 40 -1.65 -7.52 -21.49
C ALA A 40 -0.16 -7.87 -21.36
N ARG A 41 0.55 -7.28 -20.40
CA ARG A 41 1.97 -7.51 -20.15
C ARG A 41 2.24 -8.18 -18.81
N ASP A 42 1.24 -8.80 -18.19
CA ASP A 42 1.36 -9.40 -16.85
C ASP A 42 1.92 -8.43 -15.81
N MET A 43 1.40 -7.23 -15.79
CA MET A 43 1.72 -6.21 -14.78
C MET A 43 0.46 -5.83 -14.02
N ASP A 44 0.62 -5.56 -12.72
CA ASP A 44 -0.48 -5.18 -11.85
C ASP A 44 -0.68 -3.66 -11.79
N LEU A 45 -1.94 -3.26 -11.67
CA LEU A 45 -2.35 -1.89 -11.43
C LEU A 45 -2.84 -1.75 -9.99
N ILE A 46 -2.06 -1.03 -9.17
CA ILE A 46 -2.31 -0.82 -7.75
C ILE A 46 -2.90 0.57 -7.54
N PHE A 47 -4.08 0.63 -6.92
CA PHE A 47 -4.73 1.89 -6.57
C PHE A 47 -4.57 2.23 -5.10
N LEU A 48 -4.55 3.53 -4.82
CA LEU A 48 -4.64 4.10 -3.48
C LEU A 48 -6.10 4.30 -3.08
N LEU A 49 -6.43 3.86 -1.88
CA LEU A 49 -7.65 4.23 -1.17
C LEU A 49 -7.28 5.04 0.07
N ALA A 50 -8.17 5.93 0.47
CA ALA A 50 -7.99 6.80 1.62
C ALA A 50 -9.28 6.83 2.48
N PRO A 51 -9.25 7.38 3.70
CA PRO A 51 -10.46 7.51 4.53
C PRO A 51 -11.62 8.25 3.83
N THR A 52 -11.29 9.13 2.88
CA THR A 52 -12.25 9.91 2.11
C THR A 52 -12.78 9.19 0.87
N SER A 53 -12.27 8.00 0.54
CA SER A 53 -12.72 7.24 -0.63
C SER A 53 -14.17 6.82 -0.48
N THR A 54 -14.98 7.12 -1.51
CA THR A 54 -16.41 6.77 -1.56
C THR A 54 -16.61 5.30 -1.91
N ASP A 55 -17.77 4.75 -1.59
CA ASP A 55 -18.13 3.38 -1.99
C ASP A 55 -18.15 3.22 -3.52
N ALA A 56 -18.60 4.22 -4.27
CA ALA A 56 -18.58 4.21 -5.72
C ALA A 56 -17.13 4.11 -6.26
N ARG A 57 -16.19 4.87 -5.68
CA ARG A 57 -14.77 4.79 -6.03
C ARG A 57 -14.19 3.43 -5.67
N MET A 58 -14.51 2.89 -4.50
CA MET A 58 -14.05 1.56 -4.10
C MET A 58 -14.55 0.47 -5.05
N ALA A 59 -15.81 0.56 -5.48
CA ALA A 59 -16.39 -0.37 -6.45
C ALA A 59 -15.66 -0.31 -7.81
N LEU A 60 -15.34 0.89 -8.29
CA LEU A 60 -14.60 1.07 -9.53
C LEU A 60 -13.16 0.54 -9.43
N VAL A 61 -12.48 0.87 -8.34
CA VAL A 61 -11.15 0.31 -8.03
C VAL A 61 -11.20 -1.22 -7.97
N GLY A 62 -12.23 -1.79 -7.36
CA GLY A 62 -12.41 -3.25 -7.29
C GLY A 62 -12.52 -3.94 -8.65
N ARG A 63 -12.99 -3.22 -9.68
CA ARG A 63 -13.04 -3.75 -11.05
C ARG A 63 -11.70 -3.63 -11.79
N LEU A 64 -10.92 -2.60 -11.52
CA LEU A 64 -9.71 -2.27 -12.28
C LEU A 64 -8.42 -2.73 -11.62
N ALA A 65 -8.37 -2.72 -10.29
CA ALA A 65 -7.17 -3.05 -9.54
C ALA A 65 -6.80 -4.52 -9.64
N THR A 66 -5.51 -4.78 -9.74
CA THR A 66 -4.92 -6.12 -9.67
C THR A 66 -3.77 -6.13 -8.66
N GLY A 67 -3.26 -7.31 -8.28
CA GLY A 67 -2.20 -7.43 -7.30
C GLY A 67 -2.70 -7.17 -5.88
N TYR A 68 -2.77 -5.93 -5.48
CA TYR A 68 -3.30 -5.49 -4.19
C TYR A 68 -3.84 -4.06 -4.26
N VAL A 69 -4.58 -3.66 -3.23
CA VAL A 69 -5.02 -2.27 -3.03
C VAL A 69 -4.27 -1.68 -1.84
N TYR A 70 -3.82 -0.44 -1.96
CA TYR A 70 -3.06 0.25 -0.94
C TYR A 70 -3.95 1.28 -0.22
N TYR A 71 -4.34 0.95 1.02
CA TYR A 71 -5.07 1.88 1.89
C TYR A 71 -4.08 2.73 2.69
N VAL A 72 -4.14 4.04 2.51
CA VAL A 72 -3.28 5.01 3.20
C VAL A 72 -4.12 5.92 4.06
N SER A 73 -3.84 5.97 5.35
CA SER A 73 -4.41 6.96 6.26
C SER A 73 -3.35 7.99 6.65
N LEU A 74 -3.56 9.23 6.22
CA LEU A 74 -2.72 10.37 6.58
C LEU A 74 -3.14 11.00 7.93
N LYS A 75 -4.31 10.65 8.44
CA LYS A 75 -4.82 11.09 9.75
C LYS A 75 -4.43 10.10 10.85
N GLY A 76 -3.16 9.73 10.89
CA GLY A 76 -2.70 8.69 11.80
C GLY A 76 -2.30 9.16 13.19
N VAL A 77 -2.20 10.46 13.42
CA VAL A 77 -1.72 10.98 14.70
C VAL A 77 -2.84 11.76 15.38
N THR A 78 -3.39 11.20 16.44
CA THR A 78 -4.24 11.94 17.38
C THR A 78 -3.37 12.76 18.32
N GLY A 79 -3.94 13.79 18.98
CA GLY A 79 -3.22 14.87 19.70
C GLY A 79 -2.19 14.46 20.75
N ALA A 80 -1.99 13.18 21.08
CA ALA A 80 -0.95 12.66 21.97
C ALA A 80 0.12 11.84 21.24
N GLY A 81 0.18 11.90 19.88
CA GLY A 81 1.10 11.10 19.09
C GLY A 81 0.69 9.63 18.94
N HIS A 82 -0.50 9.27 19.38
CA HIS A 82 -1.05 7.92 19.19
C HIS A 82 -1.68 7.78 17.81
N LEU A 83 -1.42 6.63 17.17
CA LEU A 83 -2.07 6.25 15.92
C LEU A 83 -3.50 5.80 16.19
N ASP A 84 -4.45 6.26 15.37
CA ASP A 84 -5.84 5.81 15.43
C ASP A 84 -6.01 4.49 14.63
N THR A 85 -5.56 3.40 15.22
CA THR A 85 -5.68 2.05 14.62
C THR A 85 -7.12 1.58 14.56
N ASP A 86 -8.00 2.09 15.42
CA ASP A 86 -9.43 1.75 15.40
C ASP A 86 -10.11 2.29 14.14
N ALA A 87 -9.73 3.48 13.67
CA ALA A 87 -10.23 4.03 12.43
C ALA A 87 -9.84 3.17 11.21
N VAL A 88 -8.62 2.63 11.20
CA VAL A 88 -8.18 1.67 10.17
C VAL A 88 -9.01 0.40 10.25
N ALA A 89 -9.16 -0.18 11.44
CA ALA A 89 -9.93 -1.40 11.64
C ALA A 89 -11.40 -1.24 11.21
N ALA A 90 -12.00 -0.07 11.39
CA ALA A 90 -13.35 0.24 10.95
C ALA A 90 -13.48 0.34 9.42
N MET A 91 -12.44 0.81 8.73
CA MET A 91 -12.44 0.95 7.26
C MET A 91 -12.25 -0.36 6.52
N LEU A 92 -11.49 -1.29 7.05
CA LEU A 92 -11.16 -2.55 6.37
C LEU A 92 -12.39 -3.37 5.95
N PRO A 93 -13.41 -3.59 6.80
CA PRO A 93 -14.62 -4.31 6.38
C PRO A 93 -15.36 -3.59 5.25
N ARG A 94 -15.38 -2.26 5.25
CA ARG A 94 -15.99 -1.46 4.20
C ARG A 94 -15.25 -1.61 2.87
N ILE A 95 -13.93 -1.57 2.89
CA ILE A 95 -13.09 -1.79 1.72
C ILE A 95 -13.33 -3.20 1.16
N ARG A 96 -13.38 -4.21 2.01
CA ARG A 96 -13.55 -5.62 1.59
C ARG A 96 -14.92 -5.93 0.98
N LYS A 97 -15.93 -5.08 1.15
CA LYS A 97 -17.19 -5.20 0.41
C LYS A 97 -17.02 -5.01 -1.09
N HIS A 98 -16.02 -4.23 -1.50
CA HIS A 98 -15.77 -3.86 -2.89
C HIS A 98 -14.48 -4.47 -3.45
N ILE A 99 -13.53 -4.84 -2.60
CA ILE A 99 -12.18 -5.29 -2.94
C ILE A 99 -12.00 -6.75 -2.52
N ALA A 100 -11.82 -7.62 -3.50
CA ALA A 100 -11.57 -9.05 -3.28
C ALA A 100 -10.08 -9.41 -3.23
N ILE A 101 -9.21 -8.56 -3.78
CA ILE A 101 -7.75 -8.74 -3.77
C ILE A 101 -7.16 -8.27 -2.42
N PRO A 102 -5.90 -8.65 -2.11
CA PRO A 102 -5.27 -8.25 -0.85
C PRO A 102 -5.25 -6.74 -0.62
N VAL A 103 -5.31 -6.35 0.65
CA VAL A 103 -5.25 -4.95 1.09
C VAL A 103 -4.01 -4.73 1.93
N GLY A 104 -3.12 -3.86 1.45
CA GLY A 104 -1.98 -3.35 2.20
C GLY A 104 -2.33 -2.03 2.88
N VAL A 105 -1.89 -1.85 4.11
CA VAL A 105 -2.18 -0.64 4.89
C VAL A 105 -0.91 0.13 5.19
N GLY A 106 -0.87 1.41 4.84
CA GLY A 106 0.17 2.36 5.20
C GLY A 106 -0.37 3.37 6.22
N PHE A 107 0.29 3.47 7.39
CA PHE A 107 -0.27 4.22 8.49
C PHE A 107 0.79 4.68 9.50
N GLY A 108 1.83 5.34 9.08
CA GLY A 108 2.83 5.87 10.01
C GLY A 108 3.40 4.85 11.00
N ILE A 109 3.57 3.62 10.56
CA ILE A 109 4.08 2.53 11.40
C ILE A 109 5.53 2.83 11.81
N ARG A 110 5.80 2.79 13.11
CA ARG A 110 7.10 3.16 13.69
C ARG A 110 7.71 2.07 14.58
N ASP A 111 6.92 1.09 15.00
CA ASP A 111 7.33 0.02 15.90
C ASP A 111 6.43 -1.23 15.75
N ALA A 112 6.77 -2.27 16.48
CA ALA A 112 6.04 -3.54 16.48
C ALA A 112 4.58 -3.37 16.95
N GLU A 113 4.33 -2.53 17.93
CA GLU A 113 2.99 -2.30 18.48
C GLU A 113 2.07 -1.63 17.46
N THR A 114 2.54 -0.56 16.81
CA THR A 114 1.77 0.13 15.76
C THR A 114 1.55 -0.77 14.55
N ALA A 115 2.54 -1.56 14.15
CA ALA A 115 2.39 -2.55 13.08
C ALA A 115 1.31 -3.58 13.40
N LYS A 116 1.31 -4.10 14.63
CA LYS A 116 0.32 -5.07 15.10
C LYS A 116 -1.09 -4.48 15.11
N GLY A 117 -1.24 -3.25 15.63
CA GLY A 117 -2.53 -2.56 15.66
C GLY A 117 -3.11 -2.29 14.26
N VAL A 118 -2.27 -1.91 13.32
CA VAL A 118 -2.64 -1.67 11.92
C VAL A 118 -2.85 -2.97 11.15
N GLY A 119 -2.09 -4.01 11.48
CA GLY A 119 -2.08 -5.29 10.78
C GLY A 119 -3.32 -6.14 11.01
N ILE A 120 -4.10 -5.86 12.06
CA ILE A 120 -5.34 -6.60 12.33
C ILE A 120 -6.32 -6.39 11.18
N GLY A 121 -6.67 -7.48 10.49
CA GLY A 121 -7.57 -7.44 9.33
C GLY A 121 -6.95 -6.99 8.01
N ALA A 122 -5.66 -6.62 7.99
CA ALA A 122 -4.92 -6.30 6.77
C ALA A 122 -4.12 -7.51 6.26
N ASP A 123 -3.94 -7.61 4.95
CA ASP A 123 -3.08 -8.65 4.34
C ASP A 123 -1.60 -8.29 4.44
N ALA A 124 -1.29 -7.00 4.44
CA ALA A 124 0.06 -6.48 4.54
C ALA A 124 0.09 -5.10 5.20
N VAL A 125 1.24 -4.74 5.74
CA VAL A 125 1.53 -3.38 6.21
C VAL A 125 2.67 -2.78 5.39
N VAL A 126 2.60 -1.48 5.14
CA VAL A 126 3.58 -0.75 4.35
C VAL A 126 4.25 0.30 5.23
N ILE A 127 5.58 0.28 5.26
CA ILE A 127 6.39 1.14 6.10
C ILE A 127 7.36 1.95 5.23
N GLY A 128 7.35 3.26 5.37
CA GLY A 128 8.23 4.15 4.62
C GLY A 128 9.10 5.01 5.52
N SER A 129 8.53 6.06 6.10
CA SER A 129 9.27 7.12 6.81
C SER A 129 10.19 6.60 7.92
N LYS A 130 9.77 5.58 8.66
CA LYS A 130 10.60 5.01 9.73
C LYS A 130 11.86 4.33 9.20
N ILE A 131 11.76 3.63 8.08
CA ILE A 131 12.92 3.01 7.44
C ILE A 131 13.90 4.06 6.94
N ILE A 132 13.39 5.13 6.33
CA ILE A 132 14.22 6.27 5.90
C ILE A 132 14.93 6.89 7.11
N GLN A 133 14.23 7.13 8.20
CA GLN A 133 14.80 7.69 9.42
C GLN A 133 15.90 6.81 10.01
N ILE A 134 15.71 5.49 10.02
CA ILE A 134 16.73 4.53 10.47
C ILE A 134 17.97 4.62 9.56
N ALA A 135 17.75 4.67 8.25
CA ALA A 135 18.83 4.77 7.27
C ALA A 135 19.63 6.07 7.41
N GLU A 136 18.98 7.19 7.66
CA GLU A 136 19.63 8.51 7.87
C GLU A 136 20.48 8.57 9.15
N GLN A 137 20.08 7.85 10.19
CA GLN A 137 20.77 7.82 11.48
C GLN A 137 21.91 6.80 11.56
N ALA A 138 21.97 5.86 10.63
CA ALA A 138 22.96 4.79 10.59
C ALA A 138 24.12 5.11 9.64
N SER A 139 25.30 4.60 9.94
CA SER A 139 26.42 4.61 8.99
C SER A 139 26.13 3.67 7.82
N ALA A 140 26.82 3.86 6.69
CA ALA A 140 26.64 3.02 5.50
C ALA A 140 26.81 1.51 5.76
N LYS A 141 27.65 1.13 6.73
CA LYS A 141 27.85 -0.26 7.12
C LYS A 141 26.75 -0.81 8.03
N GLU A 142 26.07 0.07 8.75
CA GLU A 142 25.08 -0.28 9.76
C GLU A 142 23.62 -0.23 9.26
N VAL A 143 23.37 0.45 8.13
CA VAL A 143 22.02 0.62 7.56
C VAL A 143 21.33 -0.74 7.35
N GLY A 144 21.99 -1.68 6.69
CA GLY A 144 21.43 -2.99 6.42
C GLY A 144 21.04 -3.74 7.70
N PRO A 145 21.96 -3.94 8.64
CA PRO A 145 21.65 -4.58 9.93
C PRO A 145 20.56 -3.85 10.73
N ALA A 146 20.57 -2.52 10.78
CA ALA A 146 19.60 -1.72 11.53
C ALA A 146 18.18 -1.85 10.95
N VAL A 147 18.04 -1.71 9.64
CA VAL A 147 16.75 -1.90 8.94
C VAL A 147 16.27 -3.34 9.07
N GLY A 148 17.18 -4.31 8.92
CA GLY A 148 16.87 -5.73 9.08
C GLY A 148 16.35 -6.07 10.47
N ALA A 149 16.98 -5.55 11.53
CA ALA A 149 16.51 -5.73 12.91
C ALA A 149 15.13 -5.12 13.14
N PHE A 150 14.90 -3.92 12.64
CA PHE A 150 13.58 -3.27 12.71
C PHE A 150 12.50 -4.10 12.01
N LEU A 151 12.75 -4.54 10.78
CA LEU A 151 11.79 -5.34 10.02
C LEU A 151 11.54 -6.71 10.65
N LYS A 152 12.55 -7.31 11.28
CA LYS A 152 12.39 -8.56 12.03
C LYS A 152 11.44 -8.40 13.21
N ASP A 153 11.55 -7.31 13.97
CA ASP A 153 10.63 -6.99 15.06
C ASP A 153 9.18 -6.82 14.54
N ILE A 154 9.02 -6.11 13.44
CA ILE A 154 7.72 -5.94 12.78
C ILE A 154 7.16 -7.30 12.37
N ARG A 155 7.95 -8.11 11.68
CA ARG A 155 7.52 -9.44 11.21
C ARG A 155 7.10 -10.35 12.37
N ASN A 156 7.90 -10.39 13.42
CA ASN A 156 7.58 -11.17 14.61
C ASN A 156 6.26 -10.75 15.25
N ALA A 157 6.00 -9.44 15.32
CA ALA A 157 4.74 -8.93 15.86
C ALA A 157 3.54 -9.32 15.00
N LEU A 158 3.66 -9.17 13.68
CA LEU A 158 2.60 -9.54 12.75
C LEU A 158 2.29 -11.04 12.76
N ASP A 159 3.30 -11.88 12.96
CA ASP A 159 3.14 -13.34 13.04
C ASP A 159 2.35 -13.80 14.27
N THR A 160 2.15 -12.92 15.26
CA THR A 160 1.28 -13.20 16.41
C THR A 160 -0.19 -12.93 16.15
N LEU A 161 -0.53 -12.29 15.04
CA LEU A 161 -1.91 -11.97 14.68
C LEU A 161 -2.65 -13.23 14.19
N PRO A 162 -3.97 -13.32 14.44
CA PRO A 162 -4.76 -14.41 13.88
C PRO A 162 -4.78 -14.31 12.36
N PRO A 163 -4.91 -15.45 11.65
CA PRO A 163 -5.11 -15.45 10.20
C PRO A 163 -6.43 -14.75 9.84
N LEU A 164 -6.48 -14.19 8.63
CA LEU A 164 -7.69 -13.56 8.06
C LEU A 164 -8.73 -14.60 7.71
#